data_34a3e4d1de5eae04bf880da49aefefe4
#
_entry.id   34a3e4d1de5eae04bf880da49aefefe4
#
_cell.length_a   1.000
_cell.length_b   1.000
_cell.length_c   1.000
_cell.angle_alpha   90.00
_cell.angle_beta   90.00
_cell.angle_gamma   90.00
#
_symmetry.space_group_name_H-M   'P 1'
#
loop_
_entity.id
_entity.type
_entity.pdbx_description
1 polymer ?
#
loop_
_entity_poly.entity_id
_entity_poly.type
_entity_poly.pdbx_seq_one_letter_code
_entity_poly.pdbx_strand_id
1 'polypeptide(L)'
;MRFKELNYGDKTITNPREIVTILEKNNFHWLIDSEIEDAKIEISKNTLIWHGGNYYSGFWHYGIFKNGNFYGTFENGIFENGNLYGKFVSGVKLV
;
A
#
# COMPACT_ATOMS: atom_id res chain seq x y z
N MET A 1 11.05 -5.77 -8.17
CA MET A 1 11.39 -5.38 -6.79
C MET A 1 10.10 -5.16 -6.01
N ARG A 2 10.16 -5.33 -4.71
CA ARG A 2 8.95 -5.15 -3.90
C ARG A 2 8.54 -3.69 -3.81
N PHE A 3 9.45 -2.83 -3.39
CA PHE A 3 9.18 -1.41 -3.24
C PHE A 3 9.91 -0.62 -4.30
N LYS A 4 9.18 0.22 -5.04
CA LYS A 4 9.78 1.12 -6.00
C LYS A 4 10.20 2.42 -5.33
N GLU A 5 9.31 3.00 -4.53
CA GLU A 5 9.62 4.22 -3.80
C GLU A 5 8.63 4.47 -2.66
N LEU A 6 9.09 5.19 -1.66
CA LEU A 6 8.26 5.71 -0.57
C LEU A 6 8.44 7.22 -0.50
N ASN A 7 7.34 7.95 -0.57
CA ASN A 7 7.34 9.38 -0.28
C ASN A 7 7.00 9.58 1.19
N TYR A 8 7.93 10.16 1.93
CA TYR A 8 7.80 10.35 3.37
C TYR A 8 8.22 11.77 3.72
N GLY A 9 7.23 12.62 4.01
CA GLY A 9 7.49 14.04 4.15
C GLY A 9 7.96 14.64 2.83
N ASP A 10 9.08 15.33 2.84
CA ASP A 10 9.65 15.94 1.64
C ASP A 10 10.62 15.03 0.91
N LYS A 11 10.75 13.78 1.34
CA LYS A 11 11.76 12.87 0.82
C LYS A 11 11.14 11.77 -0.02
N THR A 12 11.84 11.40 -1.09
CA THR A 12 11.56 10.20 -1.86
C THR A 12 12.64 9.18 -1.55
N ILE A 13 12.24 8.05 -0.99
CA ILE A 13 13.15 7.02 -0.52
C ILE A 13 13.01 5.81 -1.44
N THR A 14 14.15 5.33 -1.94
CA THR A 14 14.16 4.18 -2.85
C THR A 14 14.90 2.97 -2.29
N ASN A 15 15.64 3.12 -1.20
CA ASN A 15 16.36 2.02 -0.57
C ASN A 15 15.35 1.10 0.13
N PRO A 16 15.28 -0.20 -0.26
CA PRO A 16 14.27 -1.11 0.31
C PRO A 16 14.37 -1.29 1.82
N ARG A 17 15.57 -1.32 2.37
CA ARG A 17 15.74 -1.48 3.82
C ARG A 17 15.24 -0.26 4.58
N GLU A 18 15.51 0.90 4.05
CA GLU A 18 15.05 2.15 4.64
C GLU A 18 13.52 2.24 4.60
N ILE A 19 12.93 1.83 3.48
CA ILE A 19 11.47 1.79 3.33
C ILE A 19 10.86 0.87 4.39
N VAL A 20 11.39 -0.34 4.55
CA VAL A 20 10.91 -1.29 5.54
C VAL A 20 11.02 -0.72 6.95
N THR A 21 12.14 -0.09 7.27
CA THR A 21 12.34 0.51 8.60
C THR A 21 11.29 1.58 8.89
N ILE A 22 10.99 2.42 7.92
CA ILE A 22 9.97 3.47 8.08
C ILE A 22 8.57 2.87 8.23
N LEU A 23 8.26 1.84 7.44
CA LEU A 23 6.97 1.15 7.56
C LEU A 23 6.80 0.52 8.94
N GLU A 24 7.85 -0.10 9.48
CA GLU A 24 7.83 -0.68 10.82
C GLU A 24 7.57 0.38 11.89
N LYS A 25 8.25 1.51 11.79
CA LYS A 25 8.09 2.61 12.75
C LYS A 25 6.67 3.19 12.75
N ASN A 26 5.98 3.09 11.63
CA ASN A 26 4.64 3.64 11.48
C ASN A 26 3.55 2.58 11.60
N ASN A 27 3.90 1.38 12.06
CA ASN A 27 2.97 0.28 12.30
C ASN A 27 2.28 -0.26 11.05
N PHE A 28 3.00 -0.26 9.93
CA PHE A 28 2.50 -0.85 8.68
C PHE A 28 3.12 -2.22 8.41
N HIS A 29 3.22 -3.05 9.46
CA HIS A 29 3.77 -4.42 9.33
C HIS A 29 2.98 -5.27 8.34
N TRP A 30 1.66 -5.06 8.28
CA TRP A 30 0.81 -5.82 7.37
C TRP A 30 1.20 -5.61 5.90
N LEU A 31 1.70 -4.43 5.55
CA LEU A 31 2.19 -4.19 4.19
C LEU A 31 3.50 -4.93 3.94
N ILE A 32 4.38 -4.95 4.92
CA ILE A 32 5.66 -5.65 4.82
C ILE A 32 5.42 -7.15 4.65
N ASP A 33 4.41 -7.70 5.31
CA ASP A 33 4.08 -9.12 5.24
C ASP A 33 3.32 -9.51 3.98
N SER A 34 2.91 -8.55 3.18
CA SER A 34 2.16 -8.79 1.96
C SER A 34 3.09 -9.09 0.79
N GLU A 35 2.56 -9.76 -0.23
CA GLU A 35 3.28 -10.02 -1.47
C GLU A 35 2.97 -8.89 -2.45
N ILE A 36 3.98 -8.08 -2.74
CA ILE A 36 3.81 -6.86 -3.54
C ILE A 36 4.95 -6.72 -4.54
N GLU A 37 4.70 -5.96 -5.61
CA GLU A 37 5.69 -5.68 -6.65
C GLU A 37 5.58 -4.26 -7.13
N ASP A 38 6.72 -3.59 -7.23
CA ASP A 38 6.86 -2.22 -7.73
C ASP A 38 5.96 -1.23 -7.01
N ALA A 39 5.85 -1.38 -5.70
CA ALA A 39 4.98 -0.55 -4.89
C ALA A 39 5.49 0.89 -4.81
N LYS A 40 4.65 1.81 -5.24
CA LYS A 40 4.85 3.26 -5.06
C LYS A 40 3.92 3.69 -3.95
N ILE A 41 4.49 4.05 -2.81
CA ILE A 41 3.71 4.33 -1.61
C ILE A 41 4.07 5.68 -1.02
N GLU A 42 3.18 6.17 -0.19
CA GLU A 42 3.36 7.43 0.52
C GLU A 42 2.81 7.29 1.94
N ILE A 43 3.46 7.92 2.91
CA ILE A 43 2.91 8.06 4.26
C ILE A 43 2.68 9.55 4.48
N SER A 44 1.42 9.91 4.67
CA SER A 44 1.01 11.29 4.92
C SER A 44 0.06 11.32 6.11
N LYS A 45 0.45 12.06 7.16
CA LYS A 45 -0.36 12.19 8.38
C LYS A 45 -0.85 10.84 8.90
N ASN A 46 0.08 9.91 9.07
CA ASN A 46 -0.18 8.56 9.55
C ASN A 46 -1.08 7.71 8.65
N THR A 47 -1.31 8.16 7.42
CA THR A 47 -2.11 7.42 6.44
C THR A 47 -1.21 6.84 5.38
N LEU A 48 -1.37 5.55 5.09
CA LEU A 48 -0.68 4.91 3.99
C LEU A 48 -1.46 5.13 2.70
N ILE A 49 -0.76 5.59 1.66
CA ILE A 49 -1.35 5.81 0.36
C ILE A 49 -0.58 4.96 -0.66
N TRP A 50 -1.29 4.14 -1.40
CA TRP A 50 -0.73 3.30 -2.45
C TRP A 50 -0.99 3.97 -3.79
N HIS A 51 0.08 4.40 -4.46
CA HIS A 51 -0.01 5.13 -5.72
C HIS A 51 0.10 4.25 -6.96
N GLY A 52 0.72 3.10 -6.85
CA GLY A 52 0.88 2.22 -8.00
C GLY A 52 1.61 0.94 -7.66
N GLY A 53 1.56 -0.02 -8.58
CA GLY A 53 2.17 -1.32 -8.42
C GLY A 53 1.15 -2.43 -8.20
N ASN A 54 1.65 -3.62 -7.93
CA ASN A 54 0.82 -4.82 -7.78
C ASN A 54 0.80 -5.30 -6.34
N TYR A 55 -0.40 -5.49 -5.80
CA TYR A 55 -0.63 -6.07 -4.49
C TYR A 55 -1.16 -7.48 -4.71
N TYR A 56 -0.29 -8.48 -4.60
CA TYR A 56 -0.64 -9.84 -5.02
C TYR A 56 -1.36 -10.65 -3.95
N SER A 57 -0.91 -10.59 -2.70
CA SER A 57 -1.58 -11.32 -1.64
C SER A 57 -1.30 -10.70 -0.29
N GLY A 58 -2.20 -10.97 0.66
CA GLY A 58 -2.15 -10.42 2.00
C GLY A 58 -3.41 -9.64 2.32
N PHE A 59 -3.40 -9.02 3.50
CA PHE A 59 -4.56 -8.30 4.01
C PHE A 59 -4.24 -6.80 4.05
N TRP A 60 -4.97 -6.03 3.26
CA TRP A 60 -4.90 -4.58 3.30
C TRP A 60 -5.77 -4.10 4.46
N HIS A 61 -5.16 -3.59 5.51
CA HIS A 61 -5.91 -3.26 6.74
C HIS A 61 -6.57 -1.89 6.73
N TYR A 62 -5.89 -0.86 6.18
CA TYR A 62 -6.46 0.48 6.10
C TYR A 62 -5.56 1.37 5.23
N GLY A 63 -6.07 2.54 4.86
CA GLY A 63 -5.36 3.49 4.02
C GLY A 63 -6.05 3.66 2.67
N ILE A 64 -5.39 4.37 1.77
CA ILE A 64 -5.97 4.73 0.48
C ILE A 64 -5.22 4.01 -0.63
N PHE A 65 -5.94 3.18 -1.39
CA PHE A 65 -5.42 2.53 -2.60
C PHE A 65 -5.86 3.37 -3.80
N LYS A 66 -4.94 4.21 -4.30
CA LYS A 66 -5.26 5.18 -5.35
C LYS A 66 -5.21 4.61 -6.75
N ASN A 67 -4.31 3.65 -6.99
CA ASN A 67 -4.19 3.06 -8.32
C ASN A 67 -3.32 1.80 -8.26
N GLY A 68 -3.46 0.94 -9.25
CA GLY A 68 -2.69 -0.28 -9.36
C GLY A 68 -3.58 -1.51 -9.45
N ASN A 69 -2.99 -2.68 -9.25
CA ASN A 69 -3.69 -3.95 -9.33
C ASN A 69 -3.73 -4.62 -7.96
N PHE A 70 -4.93 -4.96 -7.51
CA PHE A 70 -5.14 -5.52 -6.19
C PHE A 70 -5.74 -6.93 -6.30
N TYR A 71 -4.99 -7.92 -5.84
CA TYR A 71 -5.40 -9.34 -5.84
C TYR A 71 -5.61 -9.92 -4.44
N GLY A 72 -5.25 -9.18 -3.40
CA GLY A 72 -5.34 -9.64 -2.02
C GLY A 72 -6.72 -9.46 -1.41
N THR A 73 -6.77 -9.33 -0.09
CA THR A 73 -8.00 -9.09 0.66
C THR A 73 -8.00 -7.67 1.20
N PHE A 74 -8.96 -6.88 0.78
CA PHE A 74 -9.10 -5.49 1.18
C PHE A 74 -10.06 -5.43 2.36
N GLU A 75 -9.50 -5.28 3.57
CA GLU A 75 -10.30 -5.35 4.80
C GLU A 75 -10.96 -4.03 5.17
N ASN A 76 -10.26 -2.92 4.94
CA ASN A 76 -10.80 -1.61 5.25
C ASN A 76 -9.98 -0.53 4.55
N GLY A 77 -10.53 0.69 4.48
CA GLY A 77 -9.88 1.82 3.87
C GLY A 77 -10.65 2.32 2.66
N ILE A 78 -9.95 3.02 1.76
CA ILE A 78 -10.57 3.59 0.56
C ILE A 78 -9.91 2.97 -0.67
N PHE A 79 -10.69 2.29 -1.50
CA PHE A 79 -10.24 1.82 -2.81
C PHE A 79 -10.71 2.86 -3.83
N GLU A 80 -9.80 3.77 -4.18
CA GLU A 80 -10.15 4.95 -4.98
C GLU A 80 -10.21 4.65 -6.47
N ASN A 81 -9.20 3.92 -6.98
CA ASN A 81 -9.13 3.59 -8.40
C ASN A 81 -8.21 2.39 -8.59
N GLY A 82 -8.20 1.84 -9.81
CA GLY A 82 -7.39 0.70 -10.17
C GLY A 82 -8.22 -0.53 -10.44
N ASN A 83 -7.55 -1.67 -10.48
CA ASN A 83 -8.20 -2.96 -10.81
C ASN A 83 -8.29 -3.81 -9.54
N LEU A 84 -9.52 -4.12 -9.15
CA LEU A 84 -9.79 -4.95 -7.98
C LEU A 84 -10.14 -6.36 -8.44
N TYR A 85 -9.17 -7.27 -8.34
CA TYR A 85 -9.35 -8.68 -8.71
C TYR A 85 -9.51 -9.56 -7.47
N GLY A 86 -9.15 -9.05 -6.31
CA GLY A 86 -9.21 -9.78 -5.06
C GLY A 86 -10.53 -9.59 -4.34
N LYS A 87 -10.50 -9.79 -3.02
CA LYS A 87 -11.69 -9.74 -2.19
C LYS A 87 -11.80 -8.38 -1.51
N PHE A 88 -12.98 -7.77 -1.60
CA PHE A 88 -13.30 -6.53 -0.90
C PHE A 88 -14.24 -6.86 0.26
N VAL A 89 -13.77 -6.65 1.49
CA VAL A 89 -14.53 -6.99 2.69
C VAL A 89 -15.30 -5.79 3.21
N SER A 90 -14.61 -4.66 3.38
CA SER A 90 -15.21 -3.49 3.99
C SER A 90 -14.44 -2.23 3.56
N GLY A 91 -15.03 -1.08 3.82
CA GLY A 91 -14.44 0.20 3.47
C GLY A 91 -15.25 0.92 2.41
N VAL A 92 -14.60 1.86 1.72
CA VAL A 92 -15.23 2.65 0.65
C VAL A 92 -14.60 2.28 -0.68
N LYS A 93 -15.42 1.95 -1.64
CA LYS A 93 -14.99 1.62 -3.00
C LYS A 93 -15.56 2.67 -3.94
N LEU A 94 -14.68 3.43 -4.59
CA LEU A 94 -15.09 4.55 -5.46
C LEU A 94 -15.19 4.17 -6.94
N VAL A 95 -14.77 2.99 -7.30
CA VAL A 95 -14.85 2.51 -8.69
C VAL A 95 -15.80 1.34 -8.83
#